data_5a6264a71497e745f74fd0e9dc2ba4fd
#
_entry.id   5a6264a71497e745f74fd0e9dc2ba4fd
#
_cell.length_a   1.000
_cell.length_b   1.000
_cell.length_c   1.000
_cell.angle_alpha   90.00
_cell.angle_beta   90.00
_cell.angle_gamma   90.00
#
_symmetry.space_group_name_H-M   'P 1'
#
loop_
_entity.id
_entity.type
_entity.pdbx_description
1 polymer ?
#
loop_
_entity_poly.entity_id
_entity_poly.type
_entity_poly.pdbx_seq_one_letter_code
_entity_poly.pdbx_strand_id
1 'polypeptide(L)'
;MSLNPNRILQTMAGAALAIAMMAGAQTPAPPPATPDQTPAPATTPAAPATPPAAPTWSVGPMDISGFIDGYYSFNVNRPNTTDGYDQINQLYNFNDKTDQFELSAAKLTLNHDPDPVGAHVDFIYGRTNTLINSAPSNATALNGGDQLPYIEQAFLSLKPPKAKGFELDFGKFVTSAGAEVIEAKDNWNYSRSLLFVNAIPYWHFGGRTSVPLSKTDTIGFQLVNGWNNVSKSNGGITGVFTNALTKPKYTWSLNYIVGPENANTTSGLRNLVDTTLLLTPPGKFNMYLNYDYGQNNTPVTTYVGEGETPVTTFVLNTWQGGAVAFHEQATAKQAFSGRYEYFTDPEGYQTGTAQHLQEFTATYEYKWVEGLLTRVEYRGDFSNVNYFHKLANQTTDQQSTLTVAFIAFFGPKR
;
A
#
# COMPACT_ATOMS: atom_id res chain seq x y z
N MET A 1 -1.34 -2.99 30.14
CA MET A 1 -0.93 -1.62 30.54
C MET A 1 -1.59 -0.65 29.58
N SER A 2 -2.34 0.33 30.06
CA SER A 2 -2.94 1.34 29.16
C SER A 2 -1.84 2.29 28.70
N LEU A 3 -1.77 2.54 27.39
CA LEU A 3 -0.89 3.58 26.84
C LEU A 3 -1.30 4.95 27.43
N ASN A 4 -0.30 5.75 27.78
CA ASN A 4 -0.56 7.03 28.45
C ASN A 4 -1.10 8.06 27.43
N PRO A 5 -2.37 8.47 27.50
CA PRO A 5 -3.00 9.37 26.54
C PRO A 5 -2.31 10.74 26.44
N ASN A 6 -1.61 11.16 27.48
CA ASN A 6 -0.89 12.44 27.48
C ASN A 6 0.35 12.42 26.56
N ARG A 7 0.98 11.26 26.34
CA ARG A 7 2.10 11.14 25.39
C ARG A 7 1.61 11.23 23.93
N ILE A 8 0.49 10.58 23.64
CA ILE A 8 -0.13 10.66 22.30
C ILE A 8 -0.51 12.11 21.98
N LEU A 9 -1.11 12.82 22.96
CA LEU A 9 -1.52 14.21 22.79
C LEU A 9 -0.33 15.17 22.57
N GLN A 10 0.79 14.98 23.26
CA GLN A 10 2.02 15.77 23.08
C GLN A 10 2.64 15.54 21.71
N THR A 11 2.60 14.31 21.21
CA THR A 11 3.12 13.94 19.89
C THR A 11 2.23 14.51 18.78
N MET A 12 0.90 14.49 18.96
CA MET A 12 -0.05 15.13 18.03
C MET A 12 0.07 16.65 18.00
N ALA A 13 0.35 17.30 19.14
CA ALA A 13 0.60 18.74 19.20
C ALA A 13 1.88 19.15 18.46
N GLY A 14 2.92 18.33 18.50
CA GLY A 14 4.15 18.52 17.71
C GLY A 14 3.91 18.43 16.20
N ALA A 15 3.08 17.48 15.76
CA ALA A 15 2.68 17.33 14.37
C ALA A 15 1.87 18.52 13.84
N ALA A 16 0.91 19.00 14.64
CA ALA A 16 0.09 20.17 14.29
C ALA A 16 0.94 21.45 14.17
N LEU A 17 1.98 21.60 15.00
CA LEU A 17 2.89 22.75 14.95
C LEU A 17 3.80 22.71 13.72
N ALA A 18 4.28 21.54 13.31
CA ALA A 18 5.09 21.38 12.10
C ALA A 18 4.30 21.68 10.82
N ILE A 19 3.04 21.32 10.77
CA ILE A 19 2.13 21.62 9.65
C ILE A 19 1.76 23.11 9.63
N ALA A 20 1.56 23.75 10.78
CA ALA A 20 1.23 25.17 10.90
C ALA A 20 2.39 26.09 10.47
N MET A 21 3.65 25.70 10.68
CA MET A 21 4.82 26.49 10.27
C MET A 21 5.02 26.53 8.75
N MET A 22 4.48 25.57 8.00
CA MET A 22 4.58 25.54 6.53
C MET A 22 3.41 26.26 5.82
N ALA A 23 2.30 26.54 6.52
CA ALA A 23 1.13 27.23 5.97
C ALA A 23 1.26 28.77 5.93
N GLY A 24 2.36 29.33 6.47
CA GLY A 24 2.58 30.78 6.61
C GLY A 24 3.15 31.50 5.38
N ALA A 25 3.05 30.99 4.17
CA ALA A 25 3.52 31.65 2.96
C ALA A 25 2.42 32.51 2.30
N GLN A 26 2.47 33.78 2.60
CA GLN A 26 2.01 34.99 1.87
C GLN A 26 0.80 34.85 0.91
N THR A 27 -0.28 35.54 1.28
CA THR A 27 -1.36 35.94 0.37
C THR A 27 -0.83 36.93 -0.69
N PRO A 28 -1.05 36.69 -1.99
CA PRO A 28 -0.75 37.65 -3.03
C PRO A 28 -1.74 38.82 -2.97
N ALA A 29 -1.26 40.02 -3.14
CA ALA A 29 -2.07 41.25 -3.24
C ALA A 29 -3.01 41.19 -4.47
N PRO A 30 -4.20 41.81 -4.39
CA PRO A 30 -5.11 41.84 -5.54
C PRO A 30 -4.52 42.69 -6.68
N PRO A 31 -4.77 42.30 -7.95
CA PRO A 31 -4.30 43.07 -9.10
C PRO A 31 -5.04 44.39 -9.24
N PRO A 32 -4.39 45.44 -9.80
CA PRO A 32 -5.01 46.77 -10.01
C PRO A 32 -6.11 46.71 -11.07
N ALA A 33 -7.15 47.54 -10.87
CA ALA A 33 -8.28 47.66 -11.77
C ALA A 33 -7.88 48.16 -13.16
N THR A 34 -8.34 47.47 -14.19
CA THR A 34 -8.17 47.83 -15.60
C THR A 34 -9.14 48.95 -16.00
N PRO A 35 -8.72 49.91 -16.85
CA PRO A 35 -9.60 50.93 -17.35
C PRO A 35 -10.60 50.41 -18.40
N ASP A 36 -11.77 51.01 -18.35
CA ASP A 36 -12.92 50.85 -19.22
C ASP A 36 -12.53 50.92 -20.73
N GLN A 37 -12.82 49.86 -21.49
CA GLN A 37 -12.67 49.88 -22.96
C GLN A 37 -14.03 49.71 -23.65
N THR A 38 -14.35 50.69 -24.44
CA THR A 38 -15.49 50.78 -25.36
C THR A 38 -15.58 49.54 -26.29
N PRO A 39 -16.77 48.99 -26.57
CA PRO A 39 -16.89 47.76 -27.40
C PRO A 39 -16.57 48.04 -28.88
N ALA A 40 -15.65 47.24 -29.43
CA ALA A 40 -15.42 47.15 -30.85
C ALA A 40 -16.49 46.26 -31.52
N PRO A 41 -16.77 46.44 -32.86
CA PRO A 41 -17.83 45.72 -33.54
C PRO A 41 -17.57 44.22 -33.63
N ALA A 42 -18.64 43.42 -33.48
CA ALA A 42 -18.63 41.96 -33.49
C ALA A 42 -18.02 41.35 -34.76
N THR A 43 -16.87 40.76 -34.64
CA THR A 43 -16.35 39.83 -35.64
C THR A 43 -16.92 38.41 -35.37
N THR A 44 -17.36 37.76 -36.42
CA THR A 44 -17.85 36.37 -36.40
C THR A 44 -16.89 35.46 -35.59
N PRO A 45 -17.38 34.66 -34.61
CA PRO A 45 -16.49 33.80 -33.84
C PRO A 45 -15.78 32.83 -34.74
N ALA A 46 -14.44 32.82 -34.76
CA ALA A 46 -13.65 31.74 -35.30
C ALA A 46 -14.02 30.45 -34.56
N ALA A 47 -14.18 29.37 -35.30
CA ALA A 47 -14.42 28.05 -34.68
C ALA A 47 -13.38 27.80 -33.55
N PRO A 48 -13.77 27.24 -32.42
CA PRO A 48 -12.85 26.95 -31.32
C PRO A 48 -11.67 26.15 -31.88
N ALA A 49 -10.45 26.65 -31.69
CA ALA A 49 -9.25 25.87 -31.99
C ALA A 49 -9.32 24.54 -31.30
N THR A 50 -9.22 23.43 -32.02
CA THR A 50 -9.12 22.10 -31.44
C THR A 50 -7.98 22.11 -30.43
N PRO A 51 -8.23 21.73 -29.16
CA PRO A 51 -7.16 21.66 -28.17
C PRO A 51 -6.01 20.81 -28.72
N PRO A 52 -4.74 21.18 -28.51
CA PRO A 52 -3.63 20.35 -28.93
C PRO A 52 -3.83 18.95 -28.35
N ALA A 53 -3.69 17.93 -29.22
CA ALA A 53 -3.80 16.55 -28.80
C ALA A 53 -2.87 16.32 -27.59
N ALA A 54 -3.42 15.77 -26.52
CA ALA A 54 -2.62 15.41 -25.36
C ALA A 54 -1.49 14.47 -25.82
N PRO A 55 -0.27 14.59 -25.26
CA PRO A 55 0.81 13.69 -25.60
C PRO A 55 0.34 12.25 -25.41
N THR A 56 0.42 11.45 -26.44
CA THR A 56 0.05 10.03 -26.42
C THR A 56 1.22 9.24 -25.87
N TRP A 57 1.03 8.61 -24.74
CA TRP A 57 1.96 7.65 -24.14
C TRP A 57 1.69 6.22 -24.63
N SER A 58 1.17 6.07 -25.86
CA SER A 58 0.80 4.79 -26.46
C SER A 58 1.69 4.51 -27.67
N VAL A 59 2.18 3.27 -27.79
CA VAL A 59 2.91 2.77 -28.95
C VAL A 59 2.16 1.57 -29.49
N GLY A 60 1.45 1.77 -30.61
CA GLY A 60 0.53 0.78 -31.12
C GLY A 60 -0.60 0.52 -30.12
N PRO A 61 -0.90 -0.74 -29.75
CA PRO A 61 -1.92 -1.08 -28.78
C PRO A 61 -1.46 -0.99 -27.31
N MET A 62 -0.19 -0.58 -27.04
CA MET A 62 0.39 -0.55 -25.70
C MET A 62 0.38 0.86 -25.13
N ASP A 63 -0.12 0.99 -23.89
CA ASP A 63 0.04 2.16 -23.04
C ASP A 63 1.31 2.06 -22.20
N ILE A 64 2.04 3.16 -22.12
CA ILE A 64 3.29 3.26 -21.35
C ILE A 64 3.09 4.29 -20.24
N SER A 65 3.38 3.90 -19.00
CA SER A 65 3.38 4.81 -17.85
C SER A 65 4.52 4.47 -16.89
N GLY A 66 4.78 5.35 -15.94
CA GLY A 66 5.79 5.07 -14.94
C GLY A 66 5.92 6.19 -13.93
N PHE A 67 6.76 5.95 -12.92
CA PHE A 67 7.07 6.94 -11.89
C PHE A 67 8.46 6.71 -11.29
N ILE A 68 8.95 7.75 -10.64
CA ILE A 68 10.13 7.73 -9.78
C ILE A 68 9.73 8.34 -8.45
N ASP A 69 10.04 7.63 -7.36
CA ASP A 69 9.70 7.99 -5.99
C ASP A 69 10.95 7.92 -5.12
N GLY A 70 11.32 9.04 -4.51
CA GLY A 70 12.44 9.14 -3.60
C GLY A 70 12.08 9.96 -2.36
N TYR A 71 12.74 9.66 -1.25
CA TYR A 71 12.46 10.31 0.03
C TYR A 71 13.71 10.53 0.87
N TYR A 72 13.57 11.41 1.86
CA TYR A 72 14.42 11.52 3.05
C TYR A 72 13.53 11.37 4.28
N SER A 73 13.88 10.49 5.20
CA SER A 73 13.19 10.30 6.47
C SER A 73 14.12 10.61 7.63
N PHE A 74 13.63 11.30 8.65
CA PHE A 74 14.31 11.53 9.90
C PHE A 74 13.56 10.82 11.02
N ASN A 75 14.27 9.98 11.82
CA ASN A 75 13.71 9.30 12.97
C ASN A 75 14.22 9.94 14.27
N VAL A 76 13.30 10.39 15.12
CA VAL A 76 13.62 11.05 16.40
C VAL A 76 14.42 10.13 17.32
N ASN A 77 14.20 8.81 17.26
CA ASN A 77 14.92 7.82 18.05
C ASN A 77 16.40 7.66 17.60
N ARG A 78 16.73 8.08 16.37
CA ARG A 78 18.05 7.87 15.76
C ARG A 78 18.54 6.43 15.92
N PRO A 79 17.77 5.44 15.39
CA PRO A 79 18.12 4.04 15.52
C PRO A 79 19.52 3.80 14.96
N ASN A 80 20.39 3.24 15.77
CA ASN A 80 21.75 2.90 15.39
C ASN A 80 22.14 1.62 16.13
N THR A 81 22.44 0.58 15.37
CA THR A 81 23.07 -0.62 15.92
C THR A 81 24.57 -0.40 16.03
N THR A 82 25.24 -1.13 16.92
CA THR A 82 26.70 -1.08 17.09
C THR A 82 27.46 -1.37 15.81
N ASP A 83 26.84 -2.05 14.84
CA ASP A 83 27.44 -2.43 13.58
C ASP A 83 27.26 -1.35 12.48
N GLY A 84 26.59 -0.24 12.80
CA GLY A 84 26.53 0.96 11.96
C GLY A 84 25.64 0.89 10.71
N TYR A 85 24.88 -0.20 10.50
CA TYR A 85 24.17 -0.43 9.24
C TYR A 85 22.64 -0.35 9.32
N ASP A 86 22.03 -0.31 10.50
CA ASP A 86 20.59 -0.40 10.64
C ASP A 86 19.94 0.94 11.03
N GLN A 87 20.06 1.92 10.15
CA GLN A 87 19.20 3.11 10.19
C GLN A 87 17.85 2.77 9.58
N ILE A 88 17.01 2.05 10.34
CA ILE A 88 15.72 1.53 9.88
C ILE A 88 14.60 2.03 10.78
N ASN A 89 13.54 2.56 10.16
CA ASN A 89 12.25 2.77 10.77
C ASN A 89 11.56 1.41 10.93
N GLN A 90 11.35 0.96 12.14
CA GLN A 90 10.69 -0.32 12.37
C GLN A 90 9.20 -0.25 12.05
N LEU A 91 8.62 -1.37 11.62
CA LEU A 91 7.24 -1.47 11.12
C LEU A 91 6.95 -0.65 9.85
N TYR A 92 8.01 -0.15 9.19
CA TYR A 92 7.93 0.42 7.86
C TYR A 92 8.48 -0.60 6.85
N ASN A 93 7.82 -0.76 5.72
CA ASN A 93 8.43 -1.51 4.64
C ASN A 93 8.82 -0.51 3.55
N PHE A 94 8.26 0.04 2.75
CA PHE A 94 8.58 0.77 1.52
C PHE A 94 9.42 2.04 1.72
N ASN A 95 9.42 2.62 2.92
CA ASN A 95 10.21 3.79 3.31
C ASN A 95 10.89 3.57 4.67
N ASP A 96 11.46 2.40 4.85
CA ASP A 96 12.06 1.95 6.10
C ASP A 96 13.42 2.59 6.41
N LYS A 97 14.14 3.16 5.43
CA LYS A 97 15.43 3.81 5.67
C LYS A 97 15.25 5.19 6.31
N THR A 98 16.12 5.51 7.29
CA THR A 98 16.10 6.80 7.97
C THR A 98 17.47 7.46 7.95
N ASP A 99 17.51 8.79 8.15
CA ASP A 99 18.68 9.64 8.17
C ASP A 99 19.52 9.58 6.87
N GLN A 100 18.90 9.22 5.75
CA GLN A 100 19.51 9.16 4.43
C GLN A 100 18.48 9.43 3.31
N PHE A 101 18.98 9.80 2.13
CA PHE A 101 18.17 9.82 0.91
C PHE A 101 18.06 8.41 0.34
N GLU A 102 16.85 8.03 -0.09
CA GLU A 102 16.59 6.72 -0.65
C GLU A 102 15.73 6.82 -1.91
N LEU A 103 16.02 5.97 -2.90
CA LEU A 103 15.14 5.70 -4.03
C LEU A 103 14.14 4.61 -3.61
N SER A 104 12.92 5.01 -3.26
CA SER A 104 11.87 4.06 -2.88
C SER A 104 11.49 3.18 -4.07
N ALA A 105 11.16 3.80 -5.20
CA ALA A 105 10.78 3.07 -6.40
C ALA A 105 11.09 3.84 -7.69
N ALA A 106 11.46 3.11 -8.74
CA ALA A 106 11.39 3.54 -10.13
C ALA A 106 10.64 2.46 -10.90
N LYS A 107 9.48 2.78 -11.45
CA LYS A 107 8.57 1.82 -12.10
C LYS A 107 8.28 2.20 -13.54
N LEU A 108 8.27 1.20 -14.42
CA LEU A 108 7.79 1.29 -15.80
C LEU A 108 6.67 0.28 -15.99
N THR A 109 5.51 0.75 -16.44
CA THR A 109 4.33 -0.06 -16.73
C THR A 109 4.10 -0.11 -18.24
N LEU A 110 3.91 -1.32 -18.76
CA LEU A 110 3.42 -1.61 -20.10
C LEU A 110 2.05 -2.27 -19.96
N ASN A 111 1.01 -1.68 -20.55
CA ASN A 111 -0.35 -2.20 -20.45
C ASN A 111 -1.00 -2.30 -21.83
N HIS A 112 -1.67 -3.41 -22.09
CA HIS A 112 -2.58 -3.61 -23.20
C HIS A 112 -3.90 -4.16 -22.65
N ASP A 113 -4.95 -3.34 -22.71
CA ASP A 113 -6.27 -3.74 -22.22
C ASP A 113 -6.84 -4.92 -23.02
N PRO A 114 -7.55 -5.86 -22.40
CA PRO A 114 -8.04 -7.06 -23.08
C PRO A 114 -9.19 -6.77 -24.05
N ASP A 115 -8.92 -7.00 -25.37
CA ASP A 115 -9.90 -6.96 -26.45
C ASP A 115 -9.60 -8.03 -27.52
N PRO A 116 -9.92 -9.31 -27.33
CA PRO A 116 -10.30 -10.01 -26.08
C PRO A 116 -9.11 -10.42 -25.21
N VAL A 117 -7.87 -10.25 -25.67
CA VAL A 117 -6.63 -10.63 -24.99
C VAL A 117 -5.85 -9.39 -24.62
N GLY A 118 -5.41 -9.31 -23.37
CA GLY A 118 -4.58 -8.24 -22.86
C GLY A 118 -3.30 -8.75 -22.20
N ALA A 119 -2.42 -7.82 -21.86
CA ALA A 119 -1.21 -8.10 -21.11
C ALA A 119 -0.83 -6.88 -20.27
N HIS A 120 -0.32 -7.15 -19.07
CA HIS A 120 0.18 -6.13 -18.16
C HIS A 120 1.55 -6.54 -17.64
N VAL A 121 2.52 -5.60 -17.67
CA VAL A 121 3.85 -5.82 -17.11
C VAL A 121 4.32 -4.57 -16.39
N ASP A 122 4.71 -4.75 -15.13
CA ASP A 122 5.32 -3.73 -14.27
C ASP A 122 6.78 -4.10 -13.97
N PHE A 123 7.71 -3.28 -14.44
CA PHE A 123 9.11 -3.33 -14.03
C PHE A 123 9.32 -2.36 -12.89
N ILE A 124 9.92 -2.82 -11.79
CA ILE A 124 10.15 -2.01 -10.59
C ILE A 124 11.58 -2.17 -10.07
N TYR A 125 12.19 -1.06 -9.70
CA TYR A 125 13.52 -0.95 -9.11
C TYR A 125 13.45 -0.11 -7.83
N GLY A 126 14.50 -0.16 -7.01
CA GLY A 126 14.60 0.57 -5.76
C GLY A 126 14.27 -0.27 -4.53
N ARG A 127 14.14 0.40 -3.39
CA ARG A 127 13.91 -0.28 -2.10
C ARG A 127 12.62 -1.10 -2.09
N THR A 128 11.56 -0.57 -2.69
CA THR A 128 10.27 -1.26 -2.83
C THR A 128 10.44 -2.63 -3.51
N ASN A 129 11.20 -2.68 -4.62
CA ASN A 129 11.47 -3.95 -5.31
C ASN A 129 12.16 -4.97 -4.38
N THR A 130 13.19 -4.53 -3.64
CA THR A 130 13.88 -5.41 -2.69
C THR A 130 12.91 -5.99 -1.66
N LEU A 131 11.99 -5.19 -1.15
CA LEU A 131 11.06 -5.61 -0.10
C LEU A 131 9.98 -6.55 -0.62
N ILE A 132 9.32 -6.23 -1.73
CA ILE A 132 8.23 -7.07 -2.25
C ILE A 132 8.72 -8.40 -2.84
N ASN A 133 9.93 -8.44 -3.38
CA ASN A 133 10.51 -9.64 -4.00
C ASN A 133 11.40 -10.44 -3.04
N SER A 134 11.82 -9.89 -1.91
CA SER A 134 12.50 -10.60 -0.82
C SER A 134 11.60 -10.89 0.37
N ALA A 135 10.31 -10.51 0.30
CA ALA A 135 9.35 -10.81 1.36
C ALA A 135 9.40 -12.32 1.67
N PRO A 136 9.77 -12.70 2.89
CA PRO A 136 9.90 -14.10 3.21
C PRO A 136 8.51 -14.72 3.19
N SER A 137 8.26 -15.54 2.21
CA SER A 137 7.52 -16.72 2.56
C SER A 137 8.40 -17.43 3.59
N ASN A 138 7.87 -17.95 4.66
CA ASN A 138 8.58 -18.71 5.70
C ASN A 138 9.32 -19.94 5.13
N ALA A 139 10.10 -19.77 4.08
CA ALA A 139 10.64 -20.84 3.26
C ALA A 139 12.06 -20.57 2.86
N THR A 140 12.84 -21.51 3.17
CA THR A 140 13.99 -21.94 2.39
C THR A 140 13.94 -21.53 0.91
N ALA A 141 14.82 -20.62 0.54
CA ALA A 141 15.58 -20.52 -0.72
C ALA A 141 14.92 -20.59 -2.11
N LEU A 142 13.61 -20.71 -2.27
CA LEU A 142 12.95 -20.68 -3.58
C LEU A 142 11.84 -19.62 -3.64
N ASN A 143 12.07 -18.51 -3.01
CA ASN A 143 11.16 -17.36 -3.01
C ASN A 143 11.14 -16.74 -4.40
N GLY A 144 9.97 -16.32 -4.80
CA GLY A 144 9.72 -15.76 -6.10
C GLY A 144 10.58 -14.57 -6.50
N GLY A 145 11.30 -13.95 -5.56
CA GLY A 145 12.24 -12.89 -5.83
C GLY A 145 13.38 -13.28 -6.76
N ASP A 146 13.89 -14.50 -6.61
CA ASP A 146 14.97 -15.03 -7.45
C ASP A 146 14.48 -15.39 -8.86
N GLN A 147 13.18 -15.67 -9.01
CA GLN A 147 12.61 -16.10 -10.30
C GLN A 147 12.07 -14.93 -11.12
N LEU A 148 11.59 -13.87 -10.48
CA LEU A 148 11.05 -12.68 -11.14
C LEU A 148 11.61 -11.40 -10.49
N PRO A 149 12.94 -11.23 -10.40
CA PRO A 149 13.51 -10.01 -9.89
C PRO A 149 13.07 -8.84 -10.78
N TYR A 150 12.80 -7.70 -10.16
CA TYR A 150 12.37 -6.48 -10.86
C TYR A 150 10.99 -6.54 -11.54
N ILE A 151 10.23 -7.62 -11.37
CA ILE A 151 8.85 -7.74 -11.84
C ILE A 151 7.91 -7.59 -10.66
N GLU A 152 7.15 -6.50 -10.63
CA GLU A 152 6.08 -6.33 -9.66
C GLU A 152 4.83 -7.09 -10.09
N GLN A 153 4.42 -6.90 -11.34
CA GLN A 153 3.31 -7.61 -11.97
C GLN A 153 3.69 -8.08 -13.37
N ALA A 154 3.22 -9.25 -13.75
CA ALA A 154 3.25 -9.73 -15.13
C ALA A 154 2.14 -10.76 -15.32
N PHE A 155 1.08 -10.39 -16.04
CA PHE A 155 -0.05 -11.27 -16.30
C PHE A 155 -0.66 -11.06 -17.69
N LEU A 156 -1.30 -12.11 -18.18
CA LEU A 156 -2.14 -12.10 -19.37
C LEU A 156 -3.59 -11.99 -18.93
N SER A 157 -4.41 -11.26 -19.70
CA SER A 157 -5.84 -11.10 -19.45
C SER A 157 -6.65 -11.65 -20.61
N LEU A 158 -7.75 -12.32 -20.31
CA LEU A 158 -8.73 -12.81 -21.28
C LEU A 158 -10.11 -12.28 -20.89
N LYS A 159 -10.72 -11.50 -21.81
CA LYS A 159 -12.05 -10.91 -21.66
C LYS A 159 -12.91 -11.24 -22.87
N PRO A 160 -13.57 -12.42 -22.91
CA PRO A 160 -14.33 -12.83 -24.07
C PRO A 160 -15.53 -11.88 -24.33
N PRO A 161 -15.75 -11.39 -25.56
CA PRO A 161 -16.78 -10.38 -25.85
C PRO A 161 -18.21 -10.78 -25.47
N LYS A 162 -18.50 -12.09 -25.49
CA LYS A 162 -19.85 -12.63 -25.17
C LYS A 162 -20.03 -13.03 -23.71
N ALA A 163 -19.00 -12.87 -22.86
CA ALA A 163 -18.99 -13.33 -21.47
C ALA A 163 -19.51 -12.30 -20.47
N LYS A 164 -20.25 -11.28 -20.90
CA LYS A 164 -20.92 -10.28 -20.05
C LYS A 164 -19.95 -9.58 -19.06
N GLY A 165 -18.72 -9.31 -19.46
CA GLY A 165 -17.72 -8.66 -18.63
C GLY A 165 -16.89 -9.60 -17.76
N PHE A 166 -17.04 -10.91 -17.88
CA PHE A 166 -16.13 -11.88 -17.27
C PHE A 166 -14.69 -11.61 -17.75
N GLU A 167 -13.75 -11.63 -16.82
CA GLU A 167 -12.33 -11.49 -17.08
C GLU A 167 -11.54 -12.54 -16.31
N LEU A 168 -10.53 -13.11 -16.94
CA LEU A 168 -9.58 -14.06 -16.36
C LEU A 168 -8.16 -13.54 -16.57
N ASP A 169 -7.43 -13.36 -15.49
CA ASP A 169 -6.00 -13.06 -15.52
C ASP A 169 -5.19 -14.27 -15.08
N PHE A 170 -3.99 -14.42 -15.67
CA PHE A 170 -3.04 -15.45 -15.30
C PHE A 170 -1.62 -14.88 -15.26
N GLY A 171 -0.94 -15.03 -14.13
CA GLY A 171 0.43 -14.58 -13.90
C GLY A 171 0.66 -14.07 -12.49
N LYS A 172 1.59 -13.10 -12.34
CA LYS A 172 1.87 -12.38 -11.10
C LYS A 172 1.07 -11.09 -11.06
N PHE A 173 0.32 -10.88 -9.99
CA PHE A 173 -0.52 -9.69 -9.79
C PHE A 173 -0.56 -9.29 -8.32
N VAL A 174 -0.77 -8.00 -8.03
CA VAL A 174 -0.92 -7.48 -6.68
C VAL A 174 -2.19 -8.03 -6.02
N THR A 175 -2.16 -8.09 -4.68
CA THR A 175 -3.30 -8.53 -3.88
C THR A 175 -4.52 -7.63 -4.09
N SER A 176 -5.71 -8.18 -3.85
CA SER A 176 -6.97 -7.43 -3.76
C SER A 176 -7.30 -6.97 -2.34
N ALA A 177 -6.54 -7.44 -1.34
CA ALA A 177 -6.75 -7.12 0.06
C ALA A 177 -6.13 -5.77 0.44
N GLY A 178 -6.74 -5.09 1.41
CA GLY A 178 -6.28 -3.82 1.96
C GLY A 178 -6.86 -2.59 1.28
N ALA A 179 -6.79 -1.47 1.99
CA ALA A 179 -7.21 -0.16 1.51
C ALA A 179 -6.09 0.61 0.80
N GLU A 180 -4.86 0.17 0.93
CA GLU A 180 -3.65 0.77 0.35
C GLU A 180 -3.05 -0.10 -0.74
N VAL A 181 -2.12 0.48 -1.51
CA VAL A 181 -1.38 -0.19 -2.59
C VAL A 181 0.14 -0.04 -2.39
N ILE A 182 0.90 -0.79 -3.19
CA ILE A 182 2.37 -0.75 -3.14
C ILE A 182 2.91 0.64 -3.49
N GLU A 183 2.34 1.33 -4.48
CA GLU A 183 2.80 2.61 -4.97
C GLU A 183 2.40 3.78 -4.08
N ALA A 184 3.38 4.52 -3.54
CA ALA A 184 3.11 5.68 -2.70
C ALA A 184 2.26 6.75 -3.39
N LYS A 185 2.43 6.93 -4.71
CA LYS A 185 1.70 7.95 -5.48
C LYS A 185 0.18 7.77 -5.45
N ASP A 186 -0.29 6.52 -5.29
CA ASP A 186 -1.72 6.14 -5.33
C ASP A 186 -2.33 6.03 -3.93
N ASN A 187 -1.53 6.16 -2.87
CA ASN A 187 -1.98 6.24 -1.48
C ASN A 187 -2.18 7.68 -1.01
N TRP A 188 -2.99 7.89 0.00
CA TRP A 188 -3.20 9.21 0.61
C TRP A 188 -2.03 9.63 1.52
N ASN A 189 -1.43 8.67 2.23
CA ASN A 189 -0.22 8.85 3.02
C ASN A 189 1.00 8.32 2.24
N TYR A 190 2.19 8.77 2.61
CA TYR A 190 3.42 8.28 1.98
C TYR A 190 3.84 6.93 2.54
N SER A 191 3.89 6.78 3.86
CA SER A 191 4.13 5.50 4.52
C SER A 191 2.88 4.62 4.48
N ARG A 192 3.08 3.29 4.31
CA ARG A 192 1.98 2.32 4.33
C ARG A 192 1.56 2.03 5.76
N SER A 193 0.30 1.65 5.91
CA SER A 193 -0.32 1.29 7.18
C SER A 193 0.32 0.07 7.83
N LEU A 194 0.13 -0.09 9.13
CA LEU A 194 0.47 -1.32 9.85
C LEU A 194 -0.27 -2.53 9.26
N LEU A 195 -1.54 -2.33 8.85
CA LEU A 195 -2.33 -3.38 8.22
C LEU A 195 -1.73 -3.81 6.89
N PHE A 196 -1.41 -2.86 6.00
CA PHE A 196 -0.81 -3.18 4.70
C PHE A 196 0.53 -3.90 4.85
N VAL A 197 1.36 -3.48 5.82
CA VAL A 197 2.70 -4.04 6.04
C VAL A 197 2.65 -5.43 6.67
N ASN A 198 1.75 -5.66 7.65
CA ASN A 198 1.81 -6.85 8.51
C ASN A 198 0.62 -7.81 8.35
N ALA A 199 -0.57 -7.33 7.91
CA ALA A 199 -1.76 -8.16 7.97
C ALA A 199 -2.05 -8.93 6.69
N ILE A 200 -1.62 -8.45 5.52
CA ILE A 200 -2.03 -8.94 4.20
C ILE A 200 -0.83 -9.34 3.31
N PRO A 201 -1.03 -10.18 2.27
CA PRO A 201 -0.02 -10.39 1.23
C PRO A 201 0.11 -9.16 0.32
N TYR A 202 1.27 -8.98 -0.33
CA TYR A 202 1.46 -7.92 -1.31
C TYR A 202 1.04 -8.33 -2.72
N TRP A 203 1.28 -9.59 -3.09
CA TRP A 203 1.02 -10.11 -4.43
C TRP A 203 0.79 -11.63 -4.43
N HIS A 204 0.31 -12.12 -5.56
CA HIS A 204 0.07 -13.54 -5.81
C HIS A 204 0.57 -13.93 -7.20
N PHE A 205 0.79 -15.24 -7.39
CA PHE A 205 1.01 -15.85 -8.69
C PHE A 205 -0.01 -16.97 -8.91
N GLY A 206 -0.79 -16.89 -9.99
CA GLY A 206 -1.82 -17.87 -10.30
C GLY A 206 -2.85 -17.34 -11.27
N GLY A 207 -4.08 -17.83 -11.14
CA GLY A 207 -5.24 -17.37 -11.89
C GLY A 207 -6.23 -16.61 -11.02
N ARG A 208 -6.76 -15.49 -11.53
CA ARG A 208 -7.85 -14.75 -10.88
C ARG A 208 -8.96 -14.45 -11.88
N THR A 209 -10.20 -14.43 -11.39
CA THR A 209 -11.38 -14.08 -12.19
C THR A 209 -12.06 -12.84 -11.64
N SER A 210 -12.74 -12.12 -12.54
CA SER A 210 -13.66 -11.02 -12.22
C SER A 210 -14.98 -11.26 -12.93
N VAL A 211 -16.07 -11.28 -12.15
CA VAL A 211 -17.42 -11.61 -12.62
C VAL A 211 -18.39 -10.52 -12.18
N PRO A 212 -18.78 -9.59 -13.07
CA PRO A 212 -19.82 -8.61 -12.76
C PRO A 212 -21.17 -9.30 -12.54
N LEU A 213 -21.73 -9.24 -11.34
CA LEU A 213 -23.08 -9.70 -11.03
C LEU A 213 -24.13 -8.66 -11.40
N SER A 214 -23.75 -7.39 -11.31
CA SER A 214 -24.57 -6.23 -11.69
C SER A 214 -23.68 -5.07 -12.11
N LYS A 215 -24.28 -3.90 -12.40
CA LYS A 215 -23.53 -2.66 -12.68
C LYS A 215 -22.72 -2.14 -11.49
N THR A 216 -22.97 -2.65 -10.29
CA THR A 216 -22.41 -2.14 -9.04
C THR A 216 -21.78 -3.22 -8.18
N ASP A 217 -21.91 -4.48 -8.56
CA ASP A 217 -21.46 -5.61 -7.74
C ASP A 217 -20.64 -6.57 -8.60
N THR A 218 -19.42 -6.86 -8.14
CA THR A 218 -18.45 -7.74 -8.81
C THR A 218 -17.91 -8.73 -7.79
N ILE A 219 -17.89 -10.01 -8.16
CA ILE A 219 -17.21 -11.04 -7.37
C ILE A 219 -16.00 -11.58 -8.14
N GLY A 220 -15.07 -12.17 -7.41
CA GLY A 220 -13.90 -12.82 -7.98
C GLY A 220 -13.50 -14.05 -7.20
N PHE A 221 -12.83 -14.98 -7.91
CA PHE A 221 -12.19 -16.15 -7.32
C PHE A 221 -10.76 -16.22 -7.85
N GLN A 222 -9.83 -16.57 -6.97
CA GLN A 222 -8.43 -16.75 -7.35
C GLN A 222 -7.94 -18.11 -6.83
N LEU A 223 -7.08 -18.74 -7.62
CA LEU A 223 -6.29 -19.91 -7.23
C LEU A 223 -4.82 -19.56 -7.44
N VAL A 224 -4.08 -19.49 -6.34
CA VAL A 224 -2.71 -18.94 -6.32
C VAL A 224 -1.74 -19.85 -5.57
N ASN A 225 -0.45 -19.67 -5.84
CA ASN A 225 0.61 -20.45 -5.22
C ASN A 225 0.85 -20.14 -3.73
N GLY A 226 0.17 -19.12 -3.20
CA GLY A 226 0.25 -18.71 -1.80
C GLY A 226 0.46 -17.20 -1.63
N TRP A 227 0.91 -16.79 -0.44
CA TRP A 227 1.23 -15.42 -0.08
C TRP A 227 2.64 -15.07 -0.58
N ASN A 228 2.76 -14.09 -1.48
CA ASN A 228 4.03 -13.61 -2.01
C ASN A 228 4.92 -14.74 -2.58
N ASN A 229 4.31 -15.74 -3.23
CA ASN A 229 4.99 -16.92 -3.75
C ASN A 229 4.80 -17.06 -5.27
N VAL A 230 5.89 -16.98 -6.05
CA VAL A 230 5.88 -17.41 -7.47
C VAL A 230 5.86 -18.94 -7.54
N SER A 231 6.72 -19.58 -6.79
CA SER A 231 6.73 -21.05 -6.63
C SER A 231 6.14 -21.43 -5.28
N LYS A 232 5.43 -22.53 -5.22
CA LYS A 232 4.82 -23.01 -3.99
C LYS A 232 5.89 -23.41 -2.96
N SER A 233 5.70 -22.98 -1.71
CA SER A 233 6.55 -23.40 -0.58
C SER A 233 6.16 -24.78 0.00
N ASN A 234 5.01 -25.31 -0.45
CA ASN A 234 4.46 -26.62 -0.05
C ASN A 234 3.64 -27.22 -1.21
N GLY A 235 2.95 -28.34 -0.99
CA GLY A 235 2.13 -29.01 -2.01
C GLY A 235 0.73 -28.40 -2.25
N GLY A 236 0.34 -27.35 -1.49
CA GLY A 236 -1.01 -26.80 -1.50
C GLY A 236 -1.23 -25.68 -2.52
N ILE A 237 -2.48 -25.22 -2.57
CA ILE A 237 -2.94 -24.07 -3.34
C ILE A 237 -3.74 -23.17 -2.38
N THR A 238 -3.61 -21.88 -2.53
CA THR A 238 -4.38 -20.89 -1.77
C THR A 238 -5.55 -20.41 -2.61
N GLY A 239 -6.75 -20.42 -2.01
CA GLY A 239 -7.97 -19.88 -2.59
C GLY A 239 -8.24 -18.47 -2.09
N VAL A 240 -8.74 -17.60 -2.97
CA VAL A 240 -9.19 -16.24 -2.62
C VAL A 240 -10.59 -16.03 -3.16
N PHE A 241 -11.47 -15.54 -2.30
CA PHE A 241 -12.77 -14.99 -2.70
C PHE A 241 -12.74 -13.47 -2.54
N THR A 242 -13.27 -12.74 -3.52
CA THR A 242 -13.38 -11.28 -3.48
C THR A 242 -14.81 -10.84 -3.80
N ASN A 243 -15.26 -9.75 -3.18
CA ASN A 243 -16.46 -9.03 -3.56
C ASN A 243 -16.21 -7.53 -3.50
N ALA A 244 -16.69 -6.78 -4.48
CA ALA A 244 -16.65 -5.32 -4.51
C ALA A 244 -18.02 -4.77 -4.88
N LEU A 245 -18.61 -4.00 -3.96
CA LEU A 245 -19.87 -3.28 -4.14
C LEU A 245 -19.58 -1.79 -4.28
N THR A 246 -19.67 -1.26 -5.52
CA THR A 246 -19.42 0.13 -5.82
C THR A 246 -20.71 0.91 -6.03
N LYS A 247 -20.91 1.95 -5.25
CA LYS A 247 -22.02 2.90 -5.32
C LYS A 247 -21.50 4.32 -5.50
N PRO A 248 -22.31 5.31 -5.92
CA PRO A 248 -21.84 6.66 -6.17
C PRO A 248 -21.13 7.37 -5.01
N LYS A 249 -21.36 6.92 -3.77
CA LYS A 249 -20.83 7.57 -2.56
C LYS A 249 -19.93 6.66 -1.72
N TYR A 250 -19.82 5.39 -2.09
CA TYR A 250 -18.96 4.44 -1.38
C TYR A 250 -18.62 3.23 -2.24
N THR A 251 -17.48 2.62 -1.91
CA THR A 251 -17.11 1.27 -2.35
C THR A 251 -16.87 0.42 -1.12
N TRP A 252 -17.52 -0.71 -1.03
CA TRP A 252 -17.25 -1.73 -0.01
C TRP A 252 -16.61 -2.94 -0.67
N SER A 253 -15.50 -3.41 -0.10
CA SER A 253 -14.78 -4.60 -0.56
C SER A 253 -14.64 -5.61 0.57
N LEU A 254 -14.71 -6.89 0.21
CA LEU A 254 -14.49 -8.03 1.10
C LEU A 254 -13.56 -9.01 0.39
N ASN A 255 -12.52 -9.45 1.09
CA ASN A 255 -11.61 -10.50 0.65
C ASN A 255 -11.58 -11.61 1.72
N TYR A 256 -11.58 -12.86 1.27
CA TYR A 256 -11.30 -14.02 2.11
C TYR A 256 -10.24 -14.87 1.45
N ILE A 257 -9.11 -15.04 2.13
CA ILE A 257 -7.95 -15.78 1.66
C ILE A 257 -7.76 -16.99 2.56
N VAL A 258 -7.64 -18.18 1.97
CA VAL A 258 -7.45 -19.43 2.73
C VAL A 258 -6.54 -20.39 1.99
N GLY A 259 -5.52 -20.90 2.68
CA GLY A 259 -4.62 -21.89 2.12
C GLY A 259 -3.56 -22.38 3.11
N PRO A 260 -2.84 -23.44 2.75
CA PRO A 260 -1.69 -23.89 3.52
C PRO A 260 -0.48 -22.99 3.20
N GLU A 261 -0.05 -22.22 4.18
CA GLU A 261 1.07 -21.28 4.03
C GLU A 261 2.31 -21.68 4.87
N ASN A 262 2.24 -22.84 5.54
CA ASN A 262 3.38 -23.36 6.27
C ASN A 262 4.37 -24.03 5.29
N ALA A 263 5.65 -23.69 5.40
CA ALA A 263 6.68 -24.23 4.52
C ALA A 263 6.81 -25.76 4.66
N ASN A 264 7.02 -26.43 3.53
CA ASN A 264 7.26 -27.89 3.43
C ASN A 264 6.12 -28.79 3.94
N THR A 265 4.93 -28.22 4.23
CA THR A 265 3.77 -29.01 4.67
C THR A 265 2.46 -28.36 4.25
N THR A 266 1.46 -29.19 3.95
CA THR A 266 0.07 -28.72 3.74
C THR A 266 -0.76 -28.75 5.01
N SER A 267 -0.14 -29.14 6.14
CA SER A 267 -0.81 -29.18 7.44
C SER A 267 -0.92 -27.78 8.04
N GLY A 268 -2.09 -27.49 8.59
CA GLY A 268 -2.42 -26.16 9.11
C GLY A 268 -2.75 -25.15 8.02
N LEU A 269 -3.83 -24.42 8.23
CA LEU A 269 -4.31 -23.42 7.28
C LEU A 269 -4.06 -22.02 7.82
N ARG A 270 -3.73 -21.10 6.91
CA ARG A 270 -3.82 -19.66 7.11
C ARG A 270 -5.15 -19.17 6.58
N ASN A 271 -5.80 -18.31 7.33
CA ASN A 271 -7.03 -17.63 6.93
C ASN A 271 -6.84 -16.13 7.13
N LEU A 272 -7.37 -15.33 6.20
CA LEU A 272 -7.46 -13.89 6.32
C LEU A 272 -8.84 -13.44 5.85
N VAL A 273 -9.49 -12.61 6.66
CA VAL A 273 -10.63 -11.78 6.25
C VAL A 273 -10.13 -10.34 6.21
N ASP A 274 -10.27 -9.69 5.08
CA ASP A 274 -10.04 -8.26 4.89
C ASP A 274 -11.34 -7.61 4.44
N THR A 275 -11.65 -6.44 4.98
CA THR A 275 -12.76 -5.63 4.50
C THR A 275 -12.42 -4.15 4.52
N THR A 276 -12.77 -3.46 3.43
CA THR A 276 -12.56 -2.03 3.27
C THR A 276 -13.86 -1.32 2.92
N LEU A 277 -14.06 -0.14 3.49
CA LEU A 277 -15.16 0.75 3.13
C LEU A 277 -14.58 2.12 2.77
N LEU A 278 -14.52 2.42 1.48
CA LEU A 278 -14.15 3.72 0.96
C LEU A 278 -15.40 4.58 0.82
N LEU A 279 -15.44 5.73 1.50
CA LEU A 279 -16.50 6.72 1.43
C LEU A 279 -16.04 7.89 0.55
N THR A 280 -16.81 8.18 -0.49
CA THR A 280 -16.57 9.26 -1.46
C THR A 280 -17.80 10.17 -1.56
N PRO A 281 -18.16 10.91 -0.49
CA PRO A 281 -19.27 11.84 -0.56
C PRO A 281 -18.98 12.95 -1.58
N PRO A 282 -20.01 13.65 -2.08
CA PRO A 282 -19.79 14.82 -2.93
C PRO A 282 -18.96 15.86 -2.19
N GLY A 283 -17.89 16.37 -2.84
CA GLY A 283 -17.01 17.39 -2.28
C GLY A 283 -15.53 17.00 -2.35
N LYS A 284 -14.74 17.46 -1.40
CA LYS A 284 -13.29 17.33 -1.38
C LYS A 284 -12.78 16.31 -0.35
N PHE A 285 -13.68 15.82 0.49
CA PHE A 285 -13.38 14.94 1.60
C PHE A 285 -13.70 13.50 1.25
N ASN A 286 -12.74 12.61 1.45
CA ASN A 286 -12.88 11.16 1.35
C ASN A 286 -12.41 10.51 2.65
N MET A 287 -12.89 9.30 2.94
CA MET A 287 -12.50 8.53 4.11
C MET A 287 -12.51 7.05 3.77
N TYR A 288 -11.58 6.27 4.33
CA TYR A 288 -11.73 4.82 4.34
C TYR A 288 -11.69 4.23 5.75
N LEU A 289 -12.33 3.09 5.88
CA LEU A 289 -12.21 2.16 7.00
C LEU A 289 -11.67 0.85 6.46
N ASN A 290 -10.68 0.26 7.15
CA ASN A 290 -10.15 -1.06 6.83
C ASN A 290 -10.10 -1.89 8.10
N TYR A 291 -10.43 -3.16 8.00
CA TYR A 291 -10.31 -4.14 9.08
C TYR A 291 -9.80 -5.46 8.53
N ASP A 292 -8.79 -6.00 9.21
CA ASP A 292 -8.17 -7.29 8.91
C ASP A 292 -8.23 -8.20 10.13
N TYR A 293 -8.57 -9.47 9.90
CA TYR A 293 -8.42 -10.56 10.85
C TYR A 293 -7.73 -11.74 10.17
N GLY A 294 -6.58 -12.13 10.69
CA GLY A 294 -5.80 -13.26 10.20
C GLY A 294 -5.52 -14.28 11.28
N GLN A 295 -5.38 -15.53 10.85
CA GLN A 295 -4.91 -16.63 11.70
C GLN A 295 -4.07 -17.62 10.91
N ASN A 296 -3.11 -18.26 11.57
CA ASN A 296 -2.30 -19.34 11.04
C ASN A 296 -2.16 -20.49 12.03
N ASN A 297 -2.54 -21.69 11.61
CA ASN A 297 -2.27 -22.90 12.38
C ASN A 297 -0.88 -23.43 12.03
N THR A 298 0.11 -23.17 12.87
CA THR A 298 1.48 -23.61 12.67
C THR A 298 1.67 -25.01 13.24
N PRO A 299 2.06 -26.02 12.44
CA PRO A 299 2.37 -27.36 12.95
C PRO A 299 3.70 -27.34 13.70
N VAL A 300 3.70 -27.92 14.90
CA VAL A 300 4.88 -28.12 15.74
C VAL A 300 5.03 -29.61 16.00
N THR A 301 6.14 -30.19 15.54
CA THR A 301 6.45 -31.59 15.77
C THR A 301 7.40 -31.72 16.95
N THR A 302 6.96 -32.47 17.98
CA THR A 302 7.77 -32.84 19.14
C THR A 302 8.01 -34.32 19.13
N TYR A 303 9.16 -34.75 19.64
CA TYR A 303 9.51 -36.14 19.75
C TYR A 303 9.31 -36.61 21.18
N VAL A 304 8.57 -37.71 21.38
CA VAL A 304 8.15 -38.19 22.71
C VAL A 304 8.53 -39.65 22.91
N GLY A 305 9.07 -39.94 24.10
CA GLY A 305 9.43 -41.29 24.51
C GLY A 305 10.81 -41.77 24.06
N GLU A 306 11.24 -42.94 24.58
CA GLU A 306 12.59 -43.54 24.30
C GLU A 306 12.78 -43.96 22.84
N GLY A 307 11.72 -44.02 22.03
CA GLY A 307 11.75 -44.33 20.58
C GLY A 307 11.59 -43.07 19.70
N GLU A 308 11.64 -41.88 20.24
CA GLU A 308 11.48 -40.59 19.53
C GLU A 308 10.30 -40.58 18.55
N THR A 309 9.10 -40.95 19.04
CA THR A 309 7.90 -40.93 18.20
C THR A 309 7.49 -39.48 17.90
N PRO A 310 7.39 -39.03 16.63
CA PRO A 310 6.99 -37.67 16.30
C PRO A 310 5.51 -37.48 16.59
N VAL A 311 5.19 -36.41 17.34
CA VAL A 311 3.83 -35.98 17.61
C VAL A 311 3.68 -34.56 17.09
N THR A 312 2.78 -34.36 16.12
CA THR A 312 2.49 -33.04 15.57
C THR A 312 1.28 -32.44 16.25
N THR A 313 1.47 -31.27 16.84
CA THR A 313 0.42 -30.41 17.39
C THR A 313 0.32 -29.13 16.58
N PHE A 314 -0.74 -28.32 16.80
CA PHE A 314 -0.91 -27.05 16.13
C PHE A 314 -0.92 -25.91 17.13
N VAL A 315 -0.15 -24.87 16.82
CA VAL A 315 -0.19 -23.59 17.54
C VAL A 315 -0.98 -22.62 16.68
N LEU A 316 -2.06 -22.07 17.24
CA LEU A 316 -2.84 -21.02 16.62
C LEU A 316 -2.15 -19.69 16.86
N ASN A 317 -1.76 -19.02 15.76
CA ASN A 317 -1.27 -17.65 15.77
C ASN A 317 -2.34 -16.75 15.16
N THR A 318 -2.59 -15.60 15.78
CA THR A 318 -3.63 -14.67 15.34
C THR A 318 -3.07 -13.26 15.22
N TRP A 319 -3.65 -12.48 14.30
CA TRP A 319 -3.40 -11.04 14.19
C TRP A 319 -4.66 -10.34 13.71
N GLN A 320 -4.85 -9.10 14.11
CA GLN A 320 -5.95 -8.28 13.65
C GLN A 320 -5.68 -6.81 13.83
N GLY A 321 -6.39 -6.00 13.07
CA GLY A 321 -6.31 -4.56 13.23
C GLY A 321 -7.38 -3.81 12.46
N GLY A 322 -7.51 -2.55 12.80
CA GLY A 322 -8.40 -1.61 12.13
C GLY A 322 -7.71 -0.29 11.85
N ALA A 323 -8.03 0.29 10.69
CA ALA A 323 -7.54 1.59 10.26
C ALA A 323 -8.70 2.50 9.88
N VAL A 324 -8.56 3.80 10.17
CA VAL A 324 -9.37 4.87 9.63
C VAL A 324 -8.45 5.92 9.01
N ALA A 325 -8.72 6.30 7.77
CA ALA A 325 -8.00 7.40 7.14
C ALA A 325 -8.94 8.36 6.44
N PHE A 326 -8.51 9.61 6.33
CA PHE A 326 -9.21 10.65 5.62
C PHE A 326 -8.27 11.38 4.66
N HIS A 327 -8.87 11.96 3.62
CA HIS A 327 -8.20 12.77 2.62
C HIS A 327 -9.07 13.99 2.28
N GLU A 328 -8.49 15.16 2.35
CA GLU A 328 -9.13 16.45 2.00
C GLU A 328 -8.34 17.12 0.86
N GLN A 329 -8.92 17.21 -0.32
CA GLN A 329 -8.36 18.00 -1.44
C GLN A 329 -8.68 19.48 -1.21
N ALA A 330 -7.88 20.17 -0.41
CA ALA A 330 -8.14 21.57 0.00
C ALA A 330 -8.18 22.52 -1.20
N THR A 331 -7.20 22.40 -2.12
CA THR A 331 -7.12 23.17 -3.38
C THR A 331 -6.75 22.25 -4.54
N ALA A 332 -6.68 22.76 -5.77
CA ALA A 332 -6.20 21.97 -6.91
C ALA A 332 -4.74 21.48 -6.77
N LYS A 333 -3.97 22.06 -5.84
CA LYS A 333 -2.54 21.75 -5.63
C LYS A 333 -2.22 21.21 -4.24
N GLN A 334 -3.15 21.30 -3.29
CA GLN A 334 -2.88 20.98 -1.88
C GLN A 334 -3.88 19.98 -1.36
N ALA A 335 -3.38 18.94 -0.73
CA ALA A 335 -4.20 17.99 -0.01
C ALA A 335 -3.63 17.69 1.38
N PHE A 336 -4.51 17.26 2.27
CA PHE A 336 -4.19 16.83 3.63
C PHE A 336 -4.77 15.45 3.85
N SER A 337 -4.00 14.58 4.46
CA SER A 337 -4.43 13.22 4.80
C SER A 337 -4.03 12.89 6.23
N GLY A 338 -4.85 12.07 6.87
CA GLY A 338 -4.54 11.54 8.18
C GLY A 338 -4.97 10.08 8.27
N ARG A 339 -4.25 9.29 9.07
CA ARG A 339 -4.54 7.89 9.34
C ARG A 339 -4.34 7.62 10.81
N TYR A 340 -5.20 6.78 11.38
CA TYR A 340 -5.03 6.17 12.69
C TYR A 340 -5.28 4.67 12.58
N GLU A 341 -4.43 3.89 13.25
CA GLU A 341 -4.51 2.44 13.27
C GLU A 341 -4.33 1.86 14.66
N TYR A 342 -4.97 0.71 14.85
CA TYR A 342 -4.72 -0.20 15.95
C TYR A 342 -4.47 -1.61 15.38
N PHE A 343 -3.35 -2.23 15.77
CA PHE A 343 -2.96 -3.57 15.33
C PHE A 343 -2.55 -4.42 16.52
N THR A 344 -2.92 -5.68 16.54
CA THR A 344 -2.55 -6.63 17.61
C THR A 344 -1.98 -7.90 17.01
N ASP A 345 -0.87 -8.36 17.58
CA ASP A 345 -0.13 -9.57 17.24
C ASP A 345 0.24 -10.30 18.54
N PRO A 346 -0.74 -11.00 19.16
CA PRO A 346 -0.59 -11.55 20.53
C PRO A 346 0.50 -12.60 20.64
N GLU A 347 0.77 -13.35 19.57
CA GLU A 347 1.78 -14.39 19.50
C GLU A 347 3.10 -13.90 18.86
N GLY A 348 3.16 -12.65 18.38
CA GLY A 348 4.32 -12.10 17.67
C GLY A 348 4.56 -12.74 16.31
N TYR A 349 3.54 -13.28 15.69
CA TYR A 349 3.65 -14.02 14.44
C TYR A 349 4.00 -13.13 13.24
N GLN A 350 3.45 -11.92 13.19
CA GLN A 350 3.65 -10.98 12.10
C GLN A 350 4.82 -10.02 12.34
N THR A 351 4.98 -9.54 13.58
CA THR A 351 5.96 -8.52 13.93
C THR A 351 7.21 -9.07 14.61
N GLY A 352 7.24 -10.38 14.89
CA GLY A 352 8.32 -11.03 15.65
C GLY A 352 8.25 -10.78 17.17
N THR A 353 7.26 -10.03 17.65
CA THR A 353 7.09 -9.70 19.07
C THR A 353 5.62 -9.65 19.44
N ALA A 354 5.25 -10.34 20.52
CA ALA A 354 3.89 -10.29 21.05
C ALA A 354 3.58 -8.87 21.55
N GLN A 355 2.70 -8.14 20.84
CA GLN A 355 2.47 -6.72 21.10
C GLN A 355 1.13 -6.20 20.57
N HIS A 356 0.78 -5.01 21.07
CA HIS A 356 -0.29 -4.16 20.55
C HIS A 356 0.32 -2.85 20.07
N LEU A 357 -0.05 -2.46 18.86
CA LEU A 357 0.48 -1.28 18.19
C LEU A 357 -0.61 -0.24 17.95
N GLN A 358 -0.25 1.01 18.02
CA GLN A 358 -1.03 2.14 17.54
C GLN A 358 -0.18 2.98 16.61
N GLU A 359 -0.80 3.57 15.62
CA GLU A 359 -0.13 4.43 14.65
C GLU A 359 -0.99 5.66 14.38
N PHE A 360 -0.33 6.81 14.22
CA PHE A 360 -0.94 8.04 13.74
C PHE A 360 -0.04 8.67 12.68
N THR A 361 -0.61 8.93 11.50
CA THR A 361 0.08 9.61 10.39
C THR A 361 -0.68 10.86 9.96
N ALA A 362 0.06 11.94 9.69
CA ALA A 362 -0.45 13.16 9.06
C ALA A 362 0.44 13.54 7.88
N THR A 363 -0.18 13.75 6.73
CA THR A 363 0.50 14.03 5.46
C THR A 363 -0.03 15.32 4.84
N TYR A 364 0.88 16.20 4.42
CA TYR A 364 0.61 17.32 3.54
C TYR A 364 1.17 17.02 2.16
N GLU A 365 0.34 17.16 1.12
CA GLU A 365 0.73 17.01 -0.28
C GLU A 365 0.67 18.34 -1.01
N TYR A 366 1.71 18.60 -1.82
CA TYR A 366 1.75 19.73 -2.74
C TYR A 366 2.07 19.26 -4.17
N LYS A 367 1.14 19.50 -5.09
CA LYS A 367 1.27 19.26 -6.52
C LYS A 367 1.86 20.48 -7.23
N TRP A 368 3.11 20.39 -7.65
CA TRP A 368 3.82 21.48 -8.35
C TRP A 368 3.24 21.71 -9.74
N VAL A 369 3.21 20.64 -10.50
CA VAL A 369 2.66 20.55 -11.86
C VAL A 369 2.05 19.16 -12.04
N GLU A 370 1.39 18.94 -13.17
CA GLU A 370 0.97 17.58 -13.52
C GLU A 370 2.19 16.66 -13.62
N GLY A 371 2.15 15.52 -12.96
CA GLY A 371 3.24 14.55 -12.93
C GLY A 371 4.34 14.82 -11.90
N LEU A 372 4.24 15.86 -11.02
CA LEU A 372 5.21 16.10 -9.95
C LEU A 372 4.54 16.56 -8.68
N LEU A 373 4.73 15.82 -7.60
CA LEU A 373 4.25 16.16 -6.26
C LEU A 373 5.31 15.95 -5.19
N THR A 374 5.13 16.64 -4.07
CA THR A 374 5.93 16.49 -2.85
C THR A 374 4.99 16.17 -1.70
N ARG A 375 5.40 15.27 -0.82
CA ARG A 375 4.73 14.98 0.44
C ARG A 375 5.63 15.28 1.63
N VAL A 376 5.05 15.86 2.65
CA VAL A 376 5.66 16.02 3.98
C VAL A 376 4.78 15.25 4.95
N GLU A 377 5.35 14.28 5.63
CA GLU A 377 4.61 13.34 6.46
C GLU A 377 5.25 13.23 7.84
N TYR A 378 4.42 13.33 8.87
CA TYR A 378 4.73 12.92 10.22
C TYR A 378 4.03 11.61 10.53
N ARG A 379 4.76 10.65 11.14
CA ARG A 379 4.19 9.41 11.65
C ARG A 379 4.73 9.12 13.05
N GLY A 380 3.82 8.72 13.94
CA GLY A 380 4.12 8.22 15.28
C GLY A 380 3.59 6.81 15.46
N ASP A 381 4.45 5.89 15.87
CA ASP A 381 4.13 4.51 16.19
C ASP A 381 4.33 4.28 17.68
N PHE A 382 3.43 3.50 18.32
CA PHE A 382 3.43 3.21 19.74
C PHE A 382 3.18 1.72 19.96
N SER A 383 3.95 1.12 20.88
CA SER A 383 3.80 -0.26 21.31
C SER A 383 3.55 -0.34 22.80
N ASN A 384 2.91 -1.40 23.26
CA ASN A 384 2.78 -1.70 24.69
C ASN A 384 4.05 -2.33 25.29
N VAL A 385 5.07 -2.57 24.47
CA VAL A 385 6.39 -3.08 24.86
C VAL A 385 7.52 -2.23 24.27
N ASN A 386 8.72 -2.31 24.81
CA ASN A 386 9.90 -1.67 24.23
C ASN A 386 10.33 -2.42 22.97
N TYR A 387 9.90 -1.96 21.82
CA TYR A 387 10.09 -2.60 20.51
C TYR A 387 10.97 -1.77 19.58
N PHE A 388 10.79 -0.45 19.56
CA PHE A 388 11.47 0.43 18.59
C PHE A 388 12.91 0.67 19.00
N HIS A 389 13.82 0.53 18.04
CA HIS A 389 15.23 0.78 18.24
C HIS A 389 15.51 2.26 18.49
N LYS A 390 16.50 2.51 19.33
CA LYS A 390 16.99 3.81 19.70
C LYS A 390 18.52 3.79 19.67
N LEU A 391 19.14 4.99 19.76
CA LEU A 391 20.59 5.16 19.83
C LEU A 391 21.25 4.19 20.82
N ALA A 392 22.40 3.64 20.47
CA ALA A 392 23.22 2.73 21.27
C ALA A 392 22.52 1.40 21.63
N ASN A 393 21.82 0.79 20.69
CA ASN A 393 21.13 -0.50 20.84
C ASN A 393 20.06 -0.54 21.95
N GLN A 394 19.56 0.61 22.36
CA GLN A 394 18.44 0.68 23.28
C GLN A 394 17.14 0.49 22.54
N THR A 395 16.10 0.09 23.27
CA THR A 395 14.71 0.01 22.75
C THR A 395 13.78 0.93 23.55
N THR A 396 12.69 1.32 22.91
CA THR A 396 11.64 2.15 23.50
C THR A 396 10.27 1.71 22.97
N ASP A 397 9.23 2.17 23.61
CA ASP A 397 7.82 1.88 23.29
C ASP A 397 7.23 2.78 22.19
N GLN A 398 8.02 3.70 21.64
CA GLN A 398 7.53 4.65 20.63
C GLN A 398 8.58 5.00 19.59
N GLN A 399 8.11 5.37 18.40
CA GLN A 399 8.90 5.90 17.29
C GLN A 399 8.19 7.10 16.67
N SER A 400 8.94 8.13 16.29
CA SER A 400 8.40 9.28 15.55
C SER A 400 9.30 9.60 14.37
N THR A 401 8.70 9.79 13.20
CA THR A 401 9.43 10.11 11.97
C THR A 401 8.87 11.34 11.28
N LEU A 402 9.74 12.05 10.57
CA LEU A 402 9.40 13.12 9.64
C LEU A 402 9.98 12.75 8.27
N THR A 403 9.13 12.61 7.28
CA THR A 403 9.52 12.20 5.92
C THR A 403 9.19 13.31 4.93
N VAL A 404 10.12 13.59 4.00
CA VAL A 404 9.89 14.42 2.82
C VAL A 404 10.12 13.56 1.59
N ALA A 405 9.11 13.47 0.72
CA ALA A 405 9.14 12.66 -0.47
C ALA A 405 8.86 13.48 -1.73
N PHE A 406 9.52 13.10 -2.83
CA PHE A 406 9.33 13.63 -4.17
C PHE A 406 8.90 12.51 -5.10
N ILE A 407 7.77 12.67 -5.78
CA ILE A 407 7.22 11.68 -6.69
C ILE A 407 6.99 12.33 -8.04
N ALA A 408 7.70 11.82 -9.06
CA ALA A 408 7.50 12.21 -10.46
C ALA A 408 6.86 11.06 -11.22
N PHE A 409 5.80 11.32 -12.00
CA PHE A 409 5.08 10.29 -12.74
C PHE A 409 4.61 10.78 -14.10
N PHE A 410 4.46 9.86 -15.02
CA PHE A 410 4.02 10.12 -16.40
C PHE A 410 3.12 8.98 -16.89
N GLY A 411 2.36 9.23 -17.94
CA GLY A 411 1.50 8.24 -18.59
C GLY A 411 0.17 8.79 -19.04
N PRO A 412 -0.71 7.94 -19.60
CA PRO A 412 -2.06 8.32 -19.95
C PRO A 412 -2.80 8.86 -18.71
N LYS A 413 -3.59 9.91 -18.91
CA LYS A 413 -4.54 10.35 -17.88
C LYS A 413 -5.66 9.32 -17.80
N ARG A 414 -5.74 8.65 -16.70
CA ARG A 414 -6.84 7.74 -16.37
C ARG A 414 -7.84 8.40 -15.44
#